data_b2da3afc2e7c8546a8840585e346f22f
#
_entry.id   b2da3afc2e7c8546a8840585e346f22f
#
_cell.length_a   1.000
_cell.length_b   1.000
_cell.length_c   1.000
_cell.angle_alpha   90.00
_cell.angle_beta   90.00
_cell.angle_gamma   90.00
#
_symmetry.space_group_name_H-M   'P 1'
#
loop_
_entity.id
_entity.type
_entity.pdbx_description
1 polymer ?
#
loop_
_entity_poly.entity_id
_entity_poly.type
_entity_poly.pdbx_seq_one_letter_code
_entity_poly.pdbx_strand_id
1 'polypeptide(L)'
;MAFQIMKVVFLTLLLTQAIAIPYNTFDGEGFPACHNVSAIVQPSSVDEMVDIVKSAASSDTPLRASGKSHMWYDTMCSDDPSTIIMQTEGVHGITDFDLVGGSVMIEAGVTFFELADYLHANGASIGYALVNWNMTIAGAIAMGAHRSSLREASMVAAGALEIHIIDGSGTIQEIVRDDNNDDWLAASTSLGLLGPIARVKFQIYPDFKVYAQQKTLSESDVLDGDIYVLKYPTNLGDLAKFPKWWPYTRKFHHRYYDIVPTNTSGQTGFQSTFSITSIEANTALGLLNSGKYLATSNMLAENLFFGIWEAPNFHDKTTDTAITKWPVYGWNYDVLIGGLYPDQLPEWDYHLAAYTLELAIPVTLANALLKRVRALFDAELAKGIVMTATYRSGINIKFGRPYNDLLGQVHPAPGADWSKGAIMFDFPAFRPTVGDNLRFNEPFYHNLATTIINEFPCRPHWTKNTRDVLTQSVKNLEPDHLARFKAVREKFDPKGIFKSIVGEIIGVM
;
A
#
# COMPACT_ATOMS: atom_id res chain seq x y z
N MET A 1 -1.44 -24.65 44.49
CA MET A 1 -0.04 -24.91 44.11
C MET A 1 0.07 -25.95 42.99
N ALA A 2 -0.93 -26.08 42.13
CA ALA A 2 -0.98 -27.09 41.06
C ALA A 2 -1.28 -26.51 39.65
N PHE A 3 -1.37 -25.19 39.51
CA PHE A 3 -1.73 -24.53 38.25
C PHE A 3 -0.59 -23.81 37.53
N GLN A 4 0.59 -23.76 38.15
CA GLN A 4 1.78 -23.10 37.56
C GLN A 4 2.76 -24.03 36.84
N ILE A 5 2.56 -25.37 36.97
CA ILE A 5 3.48 -26.34 36.34
C ILE A 5 3.08 -26.72 34.91
N MET A 6 1.85 -26.36 34.45
CA MET A 6 1.37 -26.77 33.15
C MET A 6 1.73 -25.79 31.99
N LYS A 7 2.21 -24.59 32.30
CA LYS A 7 2.66 -23.63 31.26
C LYS A 7 4.11 -23.79 30.79
N VAL A 8 4.93 -24.51 31.52
CA VAL A 8 6.37 -24.72 31.20
C VAL A 8 6.63 -25.98 30.37
N VAL A 9 5.71 -26.94 30.34
CA VAL A 9 5.90 -28.21 29.64
C VAL A 9 5.57 -28.18 28.15
N PHE A 10 4.90 -27.15 27.67
CA PHE A 10 4.57 -27.03 26.22
C PHE A 10 5.67 -26.42 25.35
N LEU A 11 6.71 -25.86 25.95
CA LEU A 11 7.80 -25.21 25.19
C LEU A 11 9.01 -26.13 24.90
N THR A 12 9.00 -27.37 25.38
CA THR A 12 10.19 -28.26 25.30
C THR A 12 10.02 -29.50 24.43
N LEU A 13 8.98 -29.60 23.63
CA LEU A 13 8.69 -30.79 22.81
C LEU A 13 8.49 -30.53 21.31
N LEU A 14 9.03 -29.42 20.78
CA LEU A 14 9.01 -29.15 19.34
C LEU A 14 10.41 -29.06 18.71
N LEU A 15 11.29 -29.99 19.08
CA LEU A 15 12.52 -30.25 18.33
C LEU A 15 12.34 -31.54 17.50
N THR A 16 11.35 -31.52 16.59
CA THR A 16 11.30 -32.50 15.51
C THR A 16 10.94 -31.76 14.24
N GLN A 17 11.93 -31.64 13.36
CA GLN A 17 11.85 -31.15 11.99
C GLN A 17 10.81 -30.01 11.82
N ALA A 18 11.26 -28.77 11.88
CA ALA A 18 10.45 -27.63 11.52
C ALA A 18 10.00 -27.83 10.07
N ILE A 19 8.76 -28.25 9.88
CA ILE A 19 8.11 -28.20 8.57
C ILE A 19 7.99 -26.71 8.29
N ALA A 20 8.74 -26.21 7.30
CA ALA A 20 8.66 -24.84 6.87
C ALA A 20 7.21 -24.54 6.50
N ILE A 21 6.60 -23.58 7.19
CA ILE A 21 5.24 -23.13 6.94
C ILE A 21 5.32 -22.05 5.86
N PRO A 22 4.73 -22.24 4.68
CA PRO A 22 4.67 -21.15 3.72
C PRO A 22 3.75 -20.04 4.27
N TYR A 23 4.29 -18.84 4.45
CA TYR A 23 3.51 -17.66 4.78
C TYR A 23 3.32 -16.81 3.53
N ASN A 24 2.09 -16.75 3.05
CA ASN A 24 1.78 -16.05 1.83
C ASN A 24 1.39 -14.59 2.13
N THR A 25 1.95 -13.66 1.37
CA THR A 25 1.68 -12.25 1.54
C THR A 25 0.26 -11.84 1.10
N PHE A 26 -0.38 -12.62 0.24
CA PHE A 26 -1.74 -12.39 -0.26
C PHE A 26 -2.65 -13.61 -0.19
N ASP A 27 -2.33 -14.59 0.64
CA ASP A 27 -3.13 -15.81 0.82
C ASP A 27 -3.66 -16.44 -0.49
N GLY A 28 -2.90 -16.33 -1.58
CA GLY A 28 -3.26 -16.80 -2.91
C GLY A 28 -2.24 -17.77 -3.50
N GLU A 29 -2.69 -18.82 -4.19
CA GLU A 29 -1.80 -19.67 -4.98
C GLU A 29 -1.07 -18.84 -6.05
N GLY A 30 0.25 -19.01 -6.14
CA GLY A 30 1.08 -18.37 -7.17
C GLY A 30 1.68 -17.02 -6.80
N PHE A 31 1.48 -16.53 -5.57
CA PHE A 31 2.22 -15.39 -5.04
C PHE A 31 3.54 -15.83 -4.39
N PRO A 32 4.57 -14.98 -4.45
CA PRO A 32 5.76 -15.19 -3.64
C PRO A 32 5.36 -15.25 -2.16
N ALA A 33 5.79 -16.29 -1.48
CA ALA A 33 5.55 -16.51 -0.06
C ALA A 33 6.87 -16.51 0.71
N CYS A 34 6.80 -16.24 2.00
CA CYS A 34 7.91 -16.56 2.89
C CYS A 34 8.00 -18.09 3.02
N HIS A 35 9.04 -18.68 2.45
CA HIS A 35 9.20 -20.14 2.45
C HIS A 35 9.91 -20.67 3.69
N ASN A 36 10.59 -19.80 4.44
CA ASN A 36 11.41 -20.15 5.58
C ASN A 36 10.78 -19.64 6.89
N VAL A 37 9.54 -20.05 7.18
CA VAL A 37 8.83 -19.67 8.40
C VAL A 37 8.77 -20.86 9.32
N SER A 38 9.37 -20.73 10.52
CA SER A 38 9.38 -21.78 11.54
C SER A 38 8.09 -21.80 12.37
N ALA A 39 7.49 -20.63 12.59
CA ALA A 39 6.23 -20.48 13.31
C ALA A 39 5.49 -19.19 12.94
N ILE A 40 4.17 -19.21 13.09
CA ILE A 40 3.32 -18.04 13.06
C ILE A 40 2.72 -17.87 14.46
N VAL A 41 2.92 -16.72 15.09
CA VAL A 41 2.41 -16.41 16.43
C VAL A 41 1.46 -15.22 16.33
N GLN A 42 0.37 -15.26 17.08
CA GLN A 42 -0.71 -14.28 17.03
C GLN A 42 -0.94 -13.69 18.43
N PRO A 43 -0.24 -12.61 18.80
CA PRO A 43 -0.48 -11.92 20.05
C PRO A 43 -1.88 -11.28 20.07
N SER A 44 -2.48 -11.23 21.25
CA SER A 44 -3.76 -10.57 21.52
C SER A 44 -3.59 -9.23 22.27
N SER A 45 -2.37 -8.88 22.64
CA SER A 45 -2.05 -7.65 23.36
C SER A 45 -0.62 -7.18 23.06
N VAL A 46 -0.37 -5.91 23.35
CA VAL A 46 0.99 -5.34 23.24
C VAL A 46 1.97 -6.02 24.22
N ASP A 47 1.51 -6.42 25.40
CA ASP A 47 2.36 -7.13 26.36
C ASP A 47 2.80 -8.51 25.82
N GLU A 48 1.91 -9.23 25.14
CA GLU A 48 2.27 -10.46 24.44
C GLU A 48 3.24 -10.22 23.29
N MET A 49 3.10 -9.10 22.53
CA MET A 49 4.10 -8.73 21.52
C MET A 49 5.48 -8.52 22.14
N VAL A 50 5.56 -7.83 23.28
CA VAL A 50 6.81 -7.62 24.04
C VAL A 50 7.42 -8.94 24.46
N ASP A 51 6.63 -9.86 25.00
CA ASP A 51 7.12 -11.18 25.43
C ASP A 51 7.65 -12.03 24.28
N ILE A 52 6.99 -11.97 23.12
CA ILE A 52 7.45 -12.65 21.89
C ILE A 52 8.81 -12.08 21.44
N VAL A 53 8.96 -10.74 21.41
CA VAL A 53 10.24 -10.11 21.05
C VAL A 53 11.35 -10.51 22.04
N LYS A 54 11.10 -10.47 23.35
CA LYS A 54 12.06 -10.91 24.37
C LYS A 54 12.47 -12.37 24.18
N SER A 55 11.52 -13.23 23.86
CA SER A 55 11.78 -14.65 23.60
C SER A 55 12.65 -14.81 22.35
N ALA A 56 12.33 -14.15 21.26
CA ALA A 56 13.11 -14.16 20.03
C ALA A 56 14.54 -13.63 20.25
N ALA A 57 14.67 -12.52 20.97
CA ALA A 57 15.97 -11.92 21.32
C ALA A 57 16.83 -12.82 22.22
N SER A 58 16.21 -13.57 23.13
CA SER A 58 16.92 -14.49 24.03
C SER A 58 17.44 -15.75 23.33
N SER A 59 16.73 -16.19 22.29
CA SER A 59 17.07 -17.37 21.49
C SER A 59 17.77 -17.03 20.17
N ASP A 60 18.05 -15.76 19.93
CA ASP A 60 18.69 -15.26 18.69
C ASP A 60 17.91 -15.66 17.42
N THR A 61 16.58 -15.70 17.54
CA THR A 61 15.66 -16.15 16.50
C THR A 61 15.14 -14.97 15.70
N PRO A 62 15.21 -15.01 14.37
CA PRO A 62 14.66 -13.93 13.54
C PRO A 62 13.14 -13.79 13.70
N LEU A 63 12.67 -12.55 13.78
CA LEU A 63 11.27 -12.20 13.99
C LEU A 63 10.82 -11.16 12.98
N ARG A 64 9.70 -11.42 12.30
CA ARG A 64 9.07 -10.44 11.42
C ARG A 64 7.64 -10.18 11.85
N ALA A 65 7.27 -8.90 11.98
CA ALA A 65 5.89 -8.52 12.22
C ALA A 65 5.13 -8.42 10.89
N SER A 66 3.86 -8.85 10.91
CA SER A 66 2.94 -8.75 9.79
C SER A 66 1.56 -8.36 10.31
N GLY A 67 0.89 -7.40 9.65
CA GLY A 67 -0.53 -7.13 9.85
C GLY A 67 -1.38 -8.02 8.92
N LYS A 68 -2.16 -7.40 8.03
CA LYS A 68 -2.99 -8.09 7.01
C LYS A 68 -2.21 -8.70 5.85
N SER A 69 -0.89 -8.79 5.94
CA SER A 69 -0.01 -9.37 4.90
C SER A 69 -0.17 -8.73 3.51
N HIS A 70 -0.53 -7.45 3.46
CA HIS A 70 -0.82 -6.73 2.22
C HIS A 70 0.47 -6.37 1.45
N MET A 71 1.21 -7.38 1.03
CA MET A 71 2.44 -7.25 0.24
C MET A 71 2.37 -8.09 -1.03
N TRP A 72 2.81 -7.52 -2.14
CA TRP A 72 2.82 -8.18 -3.45
C TRP A 72 3.99 -9.15 -3.64
N TYR A 73 5.02 -9.07 -2.78
CA TYR A 73 6.25 -9.86 -2.89
C TYR A 73 6.78 -10.25 -1.51
N ASP A 74 7.75 -11.13 -1.51
CA ASP A 74 8.38 -11.72 -0.32
C ASP A 74 9.46 -10.83 0.33
N THR A 75 9.54 -9.56 0.01
CA THR A 75 10.61 -8.66 0.47
C THR A 75 10.63 -8.42 1.98
N MET A 76 9.47 -8.57 2.65
CA MET A 76 9.39 -8.58 4.11
C MET A 76 9.92 -9.87 4.76
N CYS A 77 10.01 -10.95 3.99
CA CYS A 77 10.47 -12.23 4.49
C CYS A 77 11.94 -12.19 4.92
N SER A 78 12.38 -13.22 5.60
CA SER A 78 13.79 -13.53 5.82
C SER A 78 14.11 -14.86 5.15
N ASP A 79 15.33 -15.01 4.64
CA ASP A 79 15.79 -16.28 4.09
C ASP A 79 16.31 -17.25 5.20
N ASP A 80 16.24 -16.82 6.47
CA ASP A 80 16.58 -17.66 7.62
C ASP A 80 15.42 -18.62 7.97
N PRO A 81 15.65 -19.94 7.94
CA PRO A 81 14.58 -20.94 8.16
C PRO A 81 14.05 -20.98 9.60
N SER A 82 14.67 -20.30 10.53
CA SER A 82 14.19 -20.20 11.91
C SER A 82 13.24 -19.01 12.14
N THR A 83 12.95 -18.22 11.10
CA THR A 83 12.15 -17.00 11.22
C THR A 83 10.75 -17.27 11.77
N ILE A 84 10.35 -16.46 12.75
CA ILE A 84 9.00 -16.42 13.29
C ILE A 84 8.25 -15.22 12.65
N ILE A 85 7.01 -15.44 12.22
CA ILE A 85 6.09 -14.36 11.85
C ILE A 85 5.20 -14.04 13.06
N MET A 86 5.23 -12.79 13.51
CA MET A 86 4.29 -12.23 14.48
C MET A 86 3.15 -11.54 13.72
N GLN A 87 2.00 -12.18 13.71
CA GLN A 87 0.81 -11.66 13.03
C GLN A 87 0.01 -10.80 14.03
N THR A 88 -0.02 -9.48 13.79
CA THR A 88 -0.47 -8.48 14.78
C THR A 88 -1.98 -8.23 14.75
N GLU A 89 -2.74 -8.91 13.93
CA GLU A 89 -4.18 -8.67 13.75
C GLU A 89 -5.01 -8.78 15.05
N GLY A 90 -4.57 -9.57 16.01
CA GLY A 90 -5.23 -9.69 17.32
C GLY A 90 -5.04 -8.49 18.26
N VAL A 91 -4.15 -7.54 17.90
CA VAL A 91 -3.82 -6.36 18.74
C VAL A 91 -4.46 -5.12 18.13
N HIS A 92 -5.75 -4.86 18.41
CA HIS A 92 -6.58 -3.89 17.68
C HIS A 92 -7.35 -2.90 18.56
N GLY A 93 -6.74 -2.45 19.67
CA GLY A 93 -7.31 -1.41 20.54
C GLY A 93 -7.30 -0.02 19.90
N ILE A 94 -8.39 0.73 20.11
CA ILE A 94 -8.52 2.16 19.76
C ILE A 94 -8.82 2.88 21.08
N THR A 95 -7.91 3.77 21.52
CA THR A 95 -7.97 4.46 22.82
C THR A 95 -7.62 5.93 22.69
N ASP A 96 -7.71 6.67 23.77
CA ASP A 96 -7.30 8.07 23.89
C ASP A 96 -7.86 8.97 22.77
N PHE A 97 -9.13 8.73 22.41
CA PHE A 97 -9.81 9.54 21.42
C PHE A 97 -10.04 10.95 21.93
N ASP A 98 -9.42 11.92 21.28
CA ASP A 98 -9.55 13.34 21.58
C ASP A 98 -9.77 14.13 20.28
N LEU A 99 -11.03 14.40 19.96
CA LEU A 99 -11.38 15.18 18.76
C LEU A 99 -10.93 16.64 18.87
N VAL A 100 -10.90 17.21 20.10
CA VAL A 100 -10.49 18.62 20.30
C VAL A 100 -8.97 18.74 20.15
N GLY A 101 -8.21 17.81 20.75
CA GLY A 101 -6.76 17.71 20.59
C GLY A 101 -6.34 17.12 19.25
N GLY A 102 -7.28 16.58 18.47
CA GLY A 102 -7.05 16.09 17.13
C GLY A 102 -6.25 14.79 17.08
N SER A 103 -6.40 13.88 18.03
CA SER A 103 -5.63 12.64 18.07
C SER A 103 -6.39 11.44 18.59
N VAL A 104 -5.90 10.24 18.24
CA VAL A 104 -6.36 8.95 18.74
C VAL A 104 -5.15 8.01 18.85
N MET A 105 -5.12 7.14 19.85
CA MET A 105 -4.13 6.06 19.94
C MET A 105 -4.72 4.79 19.36
N ILE A 106 -3.96 4.13 18.48
CA ILE A 106 -4.33 2.86 17.85
C ILE A 106 -3.25 1.82 18.06
N GLU A 107 -3.65 0.57 18.20
CA GLU A 107 -2.74 -0.57 18.32
C GLU A 107 -2.41 -1.19 16.96
N ALA A 108 -1.41 -2.05 16.94
CA ALA A 108 -0.72 -2.59 15.75
C ALA A 108 -1.64 -3.20 14.67
N GLY A 109 -2.71 -3.88 15.09
CA GLY A 109 -3.63 -4.61 14.21
C GLY A 109 -4.78 -3.77 13.65
N VAL A 110 -4.95 -2.53 14.12
CA VAL A 110 -6.05 -1.65 13.66
C VAL A 110 -5.90 -1.34 12.19
N THR A 111 -6.93 -1.68 11.42
CA THR A 111 -7.01 -1.37 9.98
C THR A 111 -7.52 0.04 9.73
N PHE A 112 -7.30 0.55 8.50
CA PHE A 112 -7.91 1.82 8.09
C PHE A 112 -9.42 1.78 8.15
N PHE A 113 -10.03 0.64 7.86
CA PHE A 113 -11.48 0.48 7.93
C PHE A 113 -11.99 0.58 9.37
N GLU A 114 -11.43 -0.20 10.30
CA GLU A 114 -11.84 -0.19 11.70
C GLU A 114 -11.69 1.21 12.31
N LEU A 115 -10.57 1.89 12.01
CA LEU A 115 -10.39 3.26 12.48
C LEU A 115 -11.39 4.21 11.85
N ALA A 116 -11.62 4.12 10.54
CA ALA A 116 -12.54 5.00 9.83
C ALA A 116 -14.00 4.82 10.32
N ASP A 117 -14.41 3.58 10.55
CA ASP A 117 -15.73 3.24 11.08
C ASP A 117 -15.92 3.84 12.48
N TYR A 118 -14.94 3.59 13.36
CA TYR A 118 -14.93 4.17 14.71
C TYR A 118 -14.99 5.71 14.70
N LEU A 119 -14.15 6.36 13.86
CA LEU A 119 -14.07 7.81 13.81
C LEU A 119 -15.34 8.43 13.24
N HIS A 120 -15.89 7.89 12.16
CA HIS A 120 -17.13 8.38 11.56
C HIS A 120 -18.29 8.32 12.54
N ALA A 121 -18.42 7.22 13.30
CA ALA A 121 -19.42 7.08 14.36
C ALA A 121 -19.27 8.12 15.47
N ASN A 122 -18.05 8.69 15.65
CA ASN A 122 -17.74 9.71 16.64
C ASN A 122 -17.57 11.13 16.04
N GLY A 123 -18.03 11.36 14.80
CA GLY A 123 -17.97 12.66 14.12
C GLY A 123 -16.56 13.09 13.72
N ALA A 124 -15.65 12.16 13.53
CA ALA A 124 -14.26 12.38 13.20
C ALA A 124 -13.83 11.66 11.91
N SER A 125 -12.65 11.99 11.41
CA SER A 125 -12.06 11.41 10.20
C SER A 125 -10.53 11.41 10.26
N ILE A 126 -9.90 10.49 9.54
CA ILE A 126 -8.44 10.43 9.35
C ILE A 126 -7.91 11.33 8.23
N GLY A 127 -8.70 12.26 7.73
CA GLY A 127 -8.39 12.98 6.51
C GLY A 127 -8.69 12.14 5.26
N TYR A 128 -8.05 12.42 4.12
CA TYR A 128 -8.24 11.62 2.93
C TYR A 128 -7.45 10.29 3.00
N ALA A 129 -7.95 9.26 2.34
CA ALA A 129 -7.47 7.91 2.57
C ALA A 129 -6.77 7.27 1.36
N LEU A 130 -6.35 6.04 1.58
CA LEU A 130 -5.74 5.15 0.62
C LEU A 130 -6.80 4.48 -0.26
N VAL A 131 -6.34 3.94 -1.37
CA VAL A 131 -7.18 3.11 -2.26
C VAL A 131 -7.56 1.79 -1.57
N ASN A 132 -6.67 1.22 -0.79
CA ASN A 132 -6.93 0.01 -0.03
C ASN A 132 -7.01 0.30 1.47
N TRP A 133 -8.09 -0.04 2.09
CA TRP A 133 -8.44 0.23 3.49
C TRP A 133 -8.42 -1.01 4.40
N ASN A 134 -8.26 -2.22 3.84
CA ASN A 134 -8.06 -3.44 4.61
C ASN A 134 -6.58 -3.68 4.92
N MET A 135 -5.84 -2.62 5.25
CA MET A 135 -4.45 -2.68 5.72
C MET A 135 -4.38 -2.18 7.14
N THR A 136 -3.48 -2.74 7.95
CA THR A 136 -3.16 -2.17 9.25
C THR A 136 -2.40 -0.85 9.08
N ILE A 137 -2.72 0.14 9.90
CA ILE A 137 -2.08 1.46 9.84
C ILE A 137 -0.60 1.35 10.20
N ALA A 138 -0.26 0.55 11.21
CA ALA A 138 1.12 0.28 11.60
C ALA A 138 1.95 -0.33 10.46
N GLY A 139 1.39 -1.35 9.76
CA GLY A 139 2.02 -1.95 8.60
C GLY A 139 2.17 -0.97 7.43
N ALA A 140 1.16 -0.13 7.19
CA ALA A 140 1.20 0.91 6.16
C ALA A 140 2.29 1.96 6.42
N ILE A 141 2.46 2.38 7.69
CA ILE A 141 3.55 3.29 8.10
C ILE A 141 4.90 2.60 7.90
N ALA A 142 5.08 1.41 8.47
CA ALA A 142 6.34 0.68 8.39
C ALA A 142 6.82 0.48 6.96
N MET A 143 5.91 0.19 6.03
CA MET A 143 6.25 -0.11 4.64
C MET A 143 6.16 1.09 3.69
N GLY A 144 6.01 2.31 4.22
CA GLY A 144 6.02 3.53 3.42
C GLY A 144 4.82 3.67 2.49
N ALA A 145 3.63 3.22 2.92
CA ALA A 145 2.42 3.40 2.12
C ALA A 145 2.05 4.88 1.98
N HIS A 146 1.43 5.20 0.85
CA HIS A 146 1.11 6.58 0.50
C HIS A 146 -0.29 6.72 -0.11
N ARG A 147 -0.79 7.93 -0.05
CA ARG A 147 -2.04 8.42 -0.64
C ARG A 147 -1.75 9.10 -1.98
N SER A 148 -2.66 9.93 -2.48
CA SER A 148 -2.48 10.65 -3.74
C SER A 148 -2.88 12.12 -3.60
N SER A 149 -1.94 12.99 -3.22
CA SER A 149 -2.15 14.43 -3.09
C SER A 149 -0.86 15.23 -3.32
N LEU A 150 -0.99 16.41 -3.94
CA LEU A 150 0.04 17.45 -3.95
C LEU A 150 -0.28 18.57 -2.94
N ARG A 151 -1.50 18.61 -2.40
CA ARG A 151 -1.92 19.60 -1.41
C ARG A 151 -1.49 19.21 0.00
N GLU A 152 -1.63 17.95 0.33
CA GLU A 152 -1.31 17.40 1.64
C GLU A 152 -0.21 16.35 1.56
N ALA A 153 0.46 16.08 2.66
CA ALA A 153 1.45 15.03 2.72
C ALA A 153 0.82 13.67 2.34
N SER A 154 1.40 13.00 1.37
CA SER A 154 0.84 11.76 0.84
C SER A 154 1.24 10.52 1.65
N MET A 155 2.37 10.54 2.37
CA MET A 155 2.79 9.41 3.19
C MET A 155 1.82 9.19 4.36
N VAL A 156 1.49 7.93 4.66
CA VAL A 156 0.65 7.57 5.81
C VAL A 156 1.31 8.01 7.12
N ALA A 157 2.62 7.85 7.22
CA ALA A 157 3.41 8.31 8.37
C ALA A 157 3.23 9.79 8.69
N ALA A 158 2.88 10.62 7.71
CA ALA A 158 2.60 12.04 7.95
C ALA A 158 1.38 12.27 8.85
N GLY A 159 0.50 11.30 8.98
CA GLY A 159 -0.62 11.33 9.95
C GLY A 159 -0.24 10.83 11.34
N ALA A 160 0.92 10.25 11.55
CA ALA A 160 1.38 9.85 12.87
C ALA A 160 1.95 11.04 13.65
N LEU A 161 1.59 11.14 14.91
CA LEU A 161 2.10 12.10 15.89
C LEU A 161 3.14 11.44 16.80
N GLU A 162 3.01 10.13 16.99
CA GLU A 162 3.87 9.31 17.84
C GLU A 162 3.82 7.86 17.35
N ILE A 163 4.96 7.20 17.36
CA ILE A 163 5.11 5.78 16.96
C ILE A 163 5.79 5.03 18.09
N HIS A 164 5.16 3.96 18.60
CA HIS A 164 5.72 3.11 19.62
C HIS A 164 6.25 1.82 18.97
N ILE A 165 7.56 1.59 19.04
CA ILE A 165 8.25 0.43 18.48
C ILE A 165 8.79 -0.44 19.61
N ILE A 166 8.59 -1.75 19.55
CA ILE A 166 9.23 -2.71 20.43
C ILE A 166 10.60 -3.01 19.84
N ASP A 167 11.65 -2.52 20.47
CA ASP A 167 13.04 -2.72 20.02
C ASP A 167 13.54 -4.17 20.23
N GLY A 168 14.73 -4.49 19.75
CA GLY A 168 15.33 -5.82 19.84
C GLY A 168 15.64 -6.30 21.27
N SER A 169 15.47 -5.46 22.29
CA SER A 169 15.53 -5.85 23.70
C SER A 169 14.14 -6.21 24.28
N GLY A 170 13.06 -5.94 23.54
CA GLY A 170 11.69 -6.01 24.01
C GLY A 170 11.26 -4.79 24.83
N THR A 171 11.95 -3.67 24.68
CA THR A 171 11.55 -2.39 25.28
C THR A 171 10.72 -1.57 24.29
N ILE A 172 9.63 -0.97 24.76
CA ILE A 172 8.85 -0.06 23.95
C ILE A 172 9.56 1.29 23.91
N GLN A 173 9.93 1.72 22.71
CA GLN A 173 10.48 3.04 22.43
C GLN A 173 9.34 3.93 21.90
N GLU A 174 9.04 4.98 22.65
CA GLU A 174 8.05 5.99 22.30
C GLU A 174 8.72 7.11 21.51
N ILE A 175 8.43 7.20 20.22
CA ILE A 175 9.08 8.12 19.30
C ILE A 175 8.07 9.19 18.91
N VAL A 176 8.23 10.38 19.50
CA VAL A 176 7.40 11.56 19.20
C VAL A 176 7.91 12.21 17.91
N ARG A 177 6.98 12.73 17.13
CA ARG A 177 7.27 13.40 15.86
C ARG A 177 8.25 14.55 16.03
N ASP A 178 9.38 14.42 15.37
CA ASP A 178 10.39 15.47 15.23
C ASP A 178 11.13 15.28 13.91
N ASP A 179 10.88 16.17 12.96
CA ASP A 179 11.44 16.08 11.60
C ASP A 179 12.98 16.31 11.55
N ASN A 180 13.62 16.58 12.69
CA ASN A 180 15.08 16.68 12.84
C ASN A 180 15.67 15.48 13.61
N ASN A 181 14.87 14.52 14.03
CA ASN A 181 15.31 13.36 14.80
C ASN A 181 15.38 12.12 13.91
N ASP A 182 16.55 11.52 13.80
CA ASP A 182 16.78 10.32 12.99
C ASP A 182 15.92 9.12 13.42
N ASP A 183 15.62 8.97 14.70
CA ASP A 183 14.73 7.92 15.19
C ASP A 183 13.33 8.06 14.58
N TRP A 184 12.79 9.30 14.53
CA TRP A 184 11.52 9.59 13.90
C TRP A 184 11.56 9.37 12.39
N LEU A 185 12.60 9.89 11.72
CA LEU A 185 12.76 9.77 10.27
C LEU A 185 12.89 8.30 9.83
N ALA A 186 13.57 7.47 10.64
CA ALA A 186 13.68 6.03 10.40
C ALA A 186 12.38 5.27 10.71
N ALA A 187 11.68 5.62 11.80
CA ALA A 187 10.42 5.01 12.20
C ALA A 187 9.31 5.23 11.17
N SER A 188 9.30 6.40 10.50
CA SER A 188 8.29 6.79 9.51
C SER A 188 8.26 5.89 8.26
N THR A 189 9.35 5.18 7.96
CA THR A 189 9.43 4.12 6.94
C THR A 189 10.46 3.09 7.40
N SER A 190 10.11 2.34 8.43
CA SER A 190 11.07 1.45 9.13
C SER A 190 11.34 0.13 8.42
N LEU A 191 10.52 -0.26 7.45
CA LEU A 191 10.55 -1.58 6.78
C LEU A 191 10.49 -2.76 7.78
N GLY A 192 10.00 -2.47 9.00
CA GLY A 192 9.99 -3.42 10.11
C GLY A 192 11.37 -3.81 10.61
N LEU A 193 12.43 -3.05 10.28
CA LEU A 193 13.81 -3.34 10.65
C LEU A 193 14.23 -2.77 12.01
N LEU A 194 13.40 -1.89 12.58
CA LEU A 194 13.59 -1.33 13.93
C LEU A 194 12.88 -2.15 15.00
N GLY A 195 11.92 -2.98 14.58
CA GLY A 195 11.04 -3.76 15.43
C GLY A 195 9.57 -3.62 15.06
N PRO A 196 8.68 -4.40 15.69
CA PRO A 196 7.24 -4.27 15.53
C PRO A 196 6.74 -2.91 16.03
N ILE A 197 5.92 -2.23 15.25
CA ILE A 197 5.14 -1.09 15.73
C ILE A 197 4.02 -1.64 16.60
N ALA A 198 4.00 -1.25 17.88
CA ALA A 198 2.99 -1.67 18.84
C ALA A 198 1.76 -0.75 18.86
N ARG A 199 2.02 0.57 18.81
CA ARG A 199 0.98 1.61 18.83
C ARG A 199 1.37 2.79 17.96
N VAL A 200 0.35 3.53 17.51
CA VAL A 200 0.52 4.81 16.81
C VAL A 200 -0.48 5.81 17.36
N LYS A 201 0.00 6.98 17.77
CA LYS A 201 -0.85 8.13 17.97
C LYS A 201 -1.09 8.80 16.64
N PHE A 202 -2.32 8.77 16.16
CA PHE A 202 -2.68 9.21 14.82
C PHE A 202 -3.48 10.49 14.84
N GLN A 203 -3.21 11.40 13.91
CA GLN A 203 -3.92 12.66 13.77
C GLN A 203 -5.31 12.42 13.18
N ILE A 204 -6.32 13.05 13.81
CA ILE A 204 -7.70 13.02 13.36
C ILE A 204 -8.25 14.43 13.18
N TYR A 205 -9.33 14.53 12.47
CA TYR A 205 -10.00 15.78 12.13
C TYR A 205 -11.50 15.64 12.37
N PRO A 206 -12.27 16.74 12.55
CA PRO A 206 -13.72 16.68 12.42
C PRO A 206 -14.12 16.05 11.08
N ASP A 207 -15.16 15.23 11.07
CA ASP A 207 -15.62 14.59 9.86
C ASP A 207 -16.05 15.62 8.79
N PHE A 208 -15.87 15.28 7.54
CA PHE A 208 -16.09 16.20 6.43
C PHE A 208 -16.68 15.50 5.22
N LYS A 209 -17.32 16.30 4.36
CA LYS A 209 -17.79 15.85 3.06
C LYS A 209 -16.80 16.21 1.96
N VAL A 210 -16.81 15.36 0.95
CA VAL A 210 -16.01 15.56 -0.26
C VAL A 210 -16.91 15.65 -1.50
N TYR A 211 -16.46 16.45 -2.42
CA TYR A 211 -16.90 16.42 -3.81
C TYR A 211 -15.94 15.54 -4.57
N ALA A 212 -16.46 14.57 -5.31
CA ALA A 212 -15.67 13.72 -6.18
C ALA A 212 -16.19 13.79 -7.63
N GLN A 213 -15.27 13.84 -8.58
CA GLN A 213 -15.59 13.90 -10.01
C GLN A 213 -14.54 13.13 -10.80
N GLN A 214 -14.95 12.69 -12.00
CA GLN A 214 -14.03 12.10 -12.97
C GLN A 214 -14.15 12.82 -14.32
N LYS A 215 -12.99 13.03 -14.95
CA LYS A 215 -12.86 13.49 -16.32
C LYS A 215 -12.25 12.40 -17.17
N THR A 216 -12.78 12.18 -18.36
CA THR A 216 -12.10 11.35 -19.38
C THR A 216 -11.35 12.29 -20.32
N LEU A 217 -10.04 12.06 -20.45
CA LEU A 217 -9.13 12.85 -21.27
C LEU A 217 -8.55 11.97 -22.38
N SER A 218 -8.19 12.57 -23.52
CA SER A 218 -7.42 11.86 -24.53
C SER A 218 -5.96 11.69 -24.07
N GLU A 219 -5.31 10.64 -24.53
CA GLU A 219 -3.89 10.42 -24.25
C GLU A 219 -3.03 11.58 -24.77
N SER A 220 -3.34 12.09 -25.96
CA SER A 220 -2.62 13.22 -26.56
C SER A 220 -2.70 14.48 -25.69
N ASP A 221 -3.89 14.83 -25.18
CA ASP A 221 -4.06 16.03 -24.34
C ASP A 221 -3.19 15.95 -23.07
N VAL A 222 -3.03 14.75 -22.51
CA VAL A 222 -2.21 14.55 -21.31
C VAL A 222 -0.72 14.48 -21.65
N LEU A 223 -0.33 13.81 -22.74
CA LEU A 223 1.08 13.67 -23.12
C LEU A 223 1.67 15.00 -23.64
N ASP A 224 0.85 15.87 -24.26
CA ASP A 224 1.27 17.17 -24.75
C ASP A 224 1.09 18.31 -23.73
N GLY A 225 0.31 18.05 -22.66
CA GLY A 225 0.14 18.93 -21.50
C GLY A 225 0.96 18.47 -20.29
N ASP A 226 0.68 19.06 -19.14
CA ASP A 226 1.24 18.67 -17.85
C ASP A 226 0.18 18.02 -16.98
N ILE A 227 0.29 16.72 -16.74
CA ILE A 227 -0.69 15.95 -15.98
C ILE A 227 -0.95 16.49 -14.57
N TYR A 228 0.06 17.10 -13.94
CA TYR A 228 -0.05 17.61 -12.57
C TYR A 228 -0.67 19.01 -12.48
N VAL A 229 -0.72 19.77 -13.60
CA VAL A 229 -1.36 21.09 -13.67
C VAL A 229 -2.77 21.05 -14.22
N LEU A 230 -3.31 19.88 -14.54
CA LEU A 230 -4.70 19.73 -14.97
C LEU A 230 -5.64 20.32 -13.93
N LYS A 231 -6.25 21.45 -14.28
CA LYS A 231 -7.21 22.13 -13.43
C LYS A 231 -8.62 21.57 -13.67
N TYR A 232 -9.38 21.54 -12.61
CA TYR A 232 -10.78 21.13 -12.66
C TYR A 232 -11.68 22.34 -12.92
N PRO A 233 -12.87 22.13 -13.50
CA PRO A 233 -13.80 23.22 -13.81
C PRO A 233 -14.46 23.84 -12.56
N THR A 234 -14.10 23.42 -11.36
CA THR A 234 -14.59 23.93 -10.09
C THR A 234 -13.56 24.86 -9.46
N ASN A 235 -14.01 25.88 -8.74
CA ASN A 235 -13.14 26.74 -7.93
C ASN A 235 -12.73 26.08 -6.60
N LEU A 236 -12.95 24.79 -6.45
CA LEU A 236 -12.57 24.00 -5.30
C LEU A 236 -11.09 23.64 -5.42
N GLY A 237 -10.37 23.63 -4.32
CA GLY A 237 -8.97 23.22 -4.32
C GLY A 237 -8.82 21.71 -4.46
N ASP A 238 -7.73 21.23 -5.03
CA ASP A 238 -7.47 19.81 -5.25
C ASP A 238 -7.04 19.09 -3.94
N LEU A 239 -7.94 18.41 -3.26
CA LEU A 239 -7.58 17.60 -2.09
C LEU A 239 -6.75 16.37 -2.52
N ALA A 240 -7.26 15.61 -3.46
CA ALA A 240 -6.60 14.42 -3.98
C ALA A 240 -6.86 14.25 -5.49
N LYS A 241 -5.92 13.63 -6.17
CA LYS A 241 -6.00 13.29 -7.59
C LYS A 241 -5.63 11.83 -7.78
N PHE A 242 -6.38 11.13 -8.60
CA PHE A 242 -6.13 9.74 -8.94
C PHE A 242 -6.39 9.48 -10.41
N PRO A 243 -5.44 9.82 -11.30
CA PRO A 243 -5.53 9.47 -12.71
C PRO A 243 -5.24 7.99 -12.92
N LYS A 244 -5.93 7.41 -13.90
CA LYS A 244 -5.61 6.10 -14.44
C LYS A 244 -5.44 6.20 -15.94
N TRP A 245 -4.27 5.80 -16.42
CA TRP A 245 -3.96 5.77 -17.84
C TRP A 245 -4.32 4.41 -18.42
N TRP A 246 -5.04 4.45 -19.55
CA TRP A 246 -5.42 3.28 -20.32
C TRP A 246 -4.72 3.29 -21.68
N PRO A 247 -3.50 2.77 -21.80
CA PRO A 247 -2.73 2.83 -23.04
C PRO A 247 -3.43 2.18 -24.23
N TYR A 248 -4.22 1.12 -23.99
CA TYR A 248 -4.98 0.43 -25.03
C TYR A 248 -6.05 1.31 -25.66
N THR A 249 -6.83 2.02 -24.87
CA THR A 249 -7.91 2.92 -25.35
C THR A 249 -7.43 4.32 -25.67
N ARG A 250 -6.16 4.63 -25.38
CA ARG A 250 -5.57 5.98 -25.47
C ARG A 250 -6.35 7.04 -24.70
N LYS A 251 -6.77 6.68 -23.49
CA LYS A 251 -7.56 7.54 -22.60
C LYS A 251 -6.96 7.59 -21.19
N PHE A 252 -7.33 8.64 -20.48
CA PHE A 252 -7.15 8.77 -19.05
C PHE A 252 -8.50 8.94 -18.38
N HIS A 253 -8.75 8.22 -17.29
CA HIS A 253 -9.75 8.58 -16.32
C HIS A 253 -9.06 9.37 -15.23
N HIS A 254 -9.44 10.62 -15.04
CA HIS A 254 -8.84 11.50 -14.05
C HIS A 254 -9.85 11.81 -12.96
N ARG A 255 -9.76 11.08 -11.85
CA ARG A 255 -10.54 11.31 -10.63
C ARG A 255 -9.90 12.39 -9.80
N TYR A 256 -10.72 13.20 -9.17
CA TYR A 256 -10.28 14.25 -8.25
C TYR A 256 -11.31 14.48 -7.16
N TYR A 257 -10.83 14.98 -6.03
CA TYR A 257 -11.57 15.09 -4.80
C TYR A 257 -11.28 16.44 -4.15
N ASP A 258 -12.32 17.05 -3.58
CA ASP A 258 -12.23 18.30 -2.83
C ASP A 258 -13.07 18.25 -1.56
N ILE A 259 -12.66 18.96 -0.53
CA ILE A 259 -13.46 19.15 0.68
C ILE A 259 -14.57 20.15 0.36
N VAL A 260 -15.80 19.83 0.77
CA VAL A 260 -16.97 20.70 0.67
C VAL A 260 -17.62 20.89 2.02
N PRO A 261 -18.39 21.97 2.22
CA PRO A 261 -19.16 22.17 3.45
C PRO A 261 -20.07 20.98 3.77
N THR A 262 -20.17 20.60 5.05
CA THR A 262 -20.95 19.44 5.50
C THR A 262 -22.44 19.56 5.22
N ASN A 263 -22.97 20.79 5.09
CA ASN A 263 -24.34 21.07 4.67
C ASN A 263 -24.55 20.99 3.15
N THR A 264 -23.53 20.73 2.35
CA THR A 264 -23.69 20.55 0.91
C THR A 264 -24.54 19.32 0.66
N SER A 265 -25.68 19.54 0.00
CA SER A 265 -26.56 18.47 -0.46
C SER A 265 -26.23 18.10 -1.89
N GLY A 266 -26.19 16.83 -2.19
CA GLY A 266 -25.92 16.28 -3.51
C GLY A 266 -26.46 14.87 -3.61
N GLN A 267 -26.16 14.22 -4.72
CA GLN A 267 -26.57 12.83 -4.93
C GLN A 267 -25.82 11.93 -3.96
N THR A 268 -26.49 11.43 -2.96
CA THR A 268 -25.95 10.54 -1.96
C THR A 268 -26.04 9.06 -2.37
N GLY A 269 -26.83 8.73 -3.34
CA GLY A 269 -26.93 7.37 -3.84
C GLY A 269 -27.92 7.25 -5.00
N PHE A 270 -27.68 6.31 -5.87
CA PHE A 270 -28.64 5.88 -6.88
C PHE A 270 -28.68 4.36 -6.92
N GLN A 271 -29.84 3.79 -6.69
CA GLN A 271 -30.10 2.47 -7.20
C GLN A 271 -30.11 2.56 -8.73
N SER A 272 -29.00 2.16 -9.34
CA SER A 272 -28.94 1.96 -10.77
C SER A 272 -29.33 0.52 -11.06
N THR A 273 -30.18 0.33 -12.06
CA THR A 273 -30.43 -0.99 -12.65
C THR A 273 -29.18 -1.63 -13.27
N PHE A 274 -28.06 -0.91 -13.26
CA PHE A 274 -26.74 -1.32 -13.73
C PHE A 274 -25.66 -1.24 -12.62
N SER A 275 -26.03 -1.42 -11.34
CA SER A 275 -25.01 -1.71 -10.35
C SER A 275 -24.37 -3.06 -10.71
N ILE A 276 -23.05 -3.08 -10.92
CA ILE A 276 -22.30 -4.33 -10.87
C ILE A 276 -22.47 -4.80 -9.43
N THR A 277 -23.28 -5.83 -9.26
CA THR A 277 -23.50 -6.41 -7.94
C THR A 277 -22.20 -7.03 -7.45
N SER A 278 -22.05 -7.18 -6.15
CA SER A 278 -20.97 -7.96 -5.54
C SER A 278 -20.76 -9.31 -6.21
N ILE A 279 -21.87 -9.96 -6.55
CA ILE A 279 -21.86 -11.26 -7.24
C ILE A 279 -21.23 -11.15 -8.63
N GLU A 280 -21.50 -10.10 -9.40
CA GLU A 280 -20.92 -9.90 -10.72
C GLU A 280 -19.45 -9.53 -10.67
N ALA A 281 -19.06 -8.70 -9.70
CA ALA A 281 -17.66 -8.38 -9.44
C ALA A 281 -16.89 -9.62 -8.96
N ASN A 282 -17.43 -10.39 -8.01
CA ASN A 282 -16.84 -11.63 -7.54
C ASN A 282 -16.83 -12.70 -8.63
N THR A 283 -17.82 -12.74 -9.52
CA THR A 283 -17.81 -13.65 -10.67
C THR A 283 -16.73 -13.27 -11.67
N ALA A 284 -16.57 -11.99 -11.97
CA ALA A 284 -15.49 -11.51 -12.83
C ALA A 284 -14.11 -11.79 -12.23
N LEU A 285 -13.96 -11.61 -10.92
CA LEU A 285 -12.75 -11.94 -10.17
C LEU A 285 -12.52 -13.44 -10.04
N GLY A 286 -13.55 -14.22 -9.79
CA GLY A 286 -13.49 -15.68 -9.79
C GLY A 286 -13.06 -16.21 -11.16
N LEU A 287 -13.50 -15.59 -12.23
CA LEU A 287 -13.01 -15.86 -13.58
C LEU A 287 -11.54 -15.45 -13.71
N LEU A 288 -11.12 -14.33 -13.19
CA LEU A 288 -9.71 -13.90 -13.13
C LEU A 288 -8.85 -14.89 -12.33
N ASN A 289 -9.32 -15.39 -11.21
CA ASN A 289 -8.57 -16.23 -10.30
C ASN A 289 -8.62 -17.74 -10.61
N SER A 290 -9.54 -18.18 -11.45
CA SER A 290 -9.76 -19.64 -11.69
C SER A 290 -8.62 -20.36 -12.42
N GLY A 291 -7.54 -19.67 -12.80
CA GLY A 291 -6.39 -20.24 -13.50
C GLY A 291 -6.72 -20.87 -14.87
N LYS A 292 -7.96 -20.80 -15.31
CA LYS A 292 -8.45 -21.36 -16.56
C LYS A 292 -8.60 -20.29 -17.64
N TYR A 293 -7.66 -19.35 -17.68
CA TYR A 293 -7.73 -18.25 -18.62
C TYR A 293 -7.42 -18.68 -20.05
N LEU A 294 -8.46 -18.69 -20.84
CA LEU A 294 -8.34 -18.52 -22.27
C LEU A 294 -8.00 -17.04 -22.58
N ALA A 295 -7.31 -16.84 -23.67
CA ALA A 295 -6.93 -15.53 -24.21
C ALA A 295 -8.06 -14.50 -24.22
N THR A 296 -9.25 -14.95 -24.49
CA THR A 296 -10.46 -14.15 -24.59
C THR A 296 -11.00 -13.70 -23.24
N SER A 297 -10.84 -14.51 -22.19
CA SER A 297 -11.34 -14.16 -20.87
C SER A 297 -10.50 -13.07 -20.18
N ASN A 298 -9.18 -13.02 -20.38
CA ASN A 298 -8.36 -11.93 -19.90
C ASN A 298 -8.73 -10.59 -20.54
N MET A 299 -8.95 -10.59 -21.87
CA MET A 299 -9.40 -9.38 -22.57
C MET A 299 -10.78 -8.94 -22.09
N LEU A 300 -11.69 -9.87 -21.82
CA LEU A 300 -13.02 -9.57 -21.28
C LEU A 300 -12.91 -8.98 -19.88
N ALA A 301 -12.09 -9.57 -18.99
CA ALA A 301 -11.88 -9.07 -17.65
C ALA A 301 -11.25 -7.67 -17.64
N GLU A 302 -10.27 -7.43 -18.51
CA GLU A 302 -9.66 -6.10 -18.66
C GLU A 302 -10.64 -5.04 -19.19
N ASN A 303 -11.54 -5.41 -20.10
CA ASN A 303 -12.59 -4.53 -20.58
C ASN A 303 -13.66 -4.25 -19.51
N LEU A 304 -14.02 -5.26 -18.72
CA LEU A 304 -14.91 -5.09 -17.57
C LEU A 304 -14.28 -4.16 -16.53
N PHE A 305 -13.00 -4.32 -16.27
CA PHE A 305 -12.27 -3.46 -15.35
C PHE A 305 -12.22 -2.00 -15.82
N PHE A 306 -12.04 -1.77 -17.12
CA PHE A 306 -12.17 -0.44 -17.71
C PHE A 306 -13.57 0.13 -17.48
N GLY A 307 -14.62 -0.65 -17.74
CA GLY A 307 -16.01 -0.24 -17.54
C GLY A 307 -16.35 0.10 -16.07
N ILE A 308 -15.81 -0.69 -15.14
CA ILE A 308 -15.95 -0.41 -13.69
C ILE A 308 -15.38 0.98 -13.34
N TRP A 309 -14.30 1.39 -13.98
CA TRP A 309 -13.69 2.71 -13.72
C TRP A 309 -14.45 3.89 -14.30
N GLU A 310 -15.39 3.69 -15.20
CA GLU A 310 -16.22 4.78 -15.73
C GLU A 310 -17.21 5.33 -14.70
N ALA A 311 -17.66 4.50 -13.77
CA ALA A 311 -18.55 4.90 -12.66
C ALA A 311 -17.76 5.16 -11.37
N PRO A 312 -18.31 5.91 -10.40
CA PRO A 312 -17.68 6.11 -9.08
C PRO A 312 -17.42 4.82 -8.35
N ASN A 313 -18.37 3.89 -8.34
CA ASN A 313 -18.35 2.64 -7.58
C ASN A 313 -18.08 2.87 -6.09
N PHE A 314 -18.74 3.86 -5.50
CA PHE A 314 -18.71 4.11 -4.07
C PHE A 314 -19.95 3.52 -3.40
N HIS A 315 -19.91 3.39 -2.09
CA HIS A 315 -20.99 2.89 -1.29
C HIS A 315 -21.25 3.83 -0.13
N ASP A 316 -22.47 4.35 -0.05
CA ASP A 316 -22.97 5.05 1.13
C ASP A 316 -23.29 3.99 2.18
N LYS A 317 -22.39 3.84 3.15
CA LYS A 317 -22.47 2.82 4.18
C LYS A 317 -23.58 3.09 5.19
N THR A 318 -24.03 4.33 5.31
CA THR A 318 -25.14 4.72 6.20
C THR A 318 -26.47 4.27 5.67
N THR A 319 -26.68 4.40 4.36
CA THR A 319 -27.95 4.06 3.70
C THR A 319 -27.91 2.71 2.97
N ASP A 320 -26.77 2.03 2.99
CA ASP A 320 -26.50 0.80 2.24
C ASP A 320 -26.84 0.95 0.74
N THR A 321 -26.41 2.07 0.15
CA THR A 321 -26.76 2.43 -1.21
C THR A 321 -25.53 2.61 -2.10
N ALA A 322 -25.52 1.97 -3.26
CA ALA A 322 -24.46 2.15 -4.25
C ALA A 322 -24.49 3.55 -4.89
N ILE A 323 -23.35 4.19 -4.97
CA ILE A 323 -23.15 5.48 -5.63
C ILE A 323 -22.48 5.23 -6.98
N THR A 324 -23.24 5.33 -8.06
CA THR A 324 -22.84 4.91 -9.40
C THR A 324 -22.78 6.04 -10.44
N LYS A 325 -23.01 7.28 -10.02
CA LYS A 325 -23.02 8.44 -10.93
C LYS A 325 -22.14 9.59 -10.43
N TRP A 326 -21.44 10.22 -11.34
CA TRP A 326 -20.71 11.47 -11.14
C TRP A 326 -21.61 12.70 -11.31
N PRO A 327 -21.33 13.84 -10.63
CA PRO A 327 -20.43 13.99 -9.51
C PRO A 327 -20.97 13.38 -8.22
N VAL A 328 -20.10 13.11 -7.27
CA VAL A 328 -20.46 12.59 -5.95
C VAL A 328 -20.23 13.65 -4.88
N TYR A 329 -21.20 13.79 -3.98
CA TYR A 329 -21.07 14.56 -2.73
C TYR A 329 -21.37 13.58 -1.59
N GLY A 330 -20.37 13.21 -0.82
CA GLY A 330 -20.52 12.22 0.23
C GLY A 330 -19.56 12.46 1.39
N TRP A 331 -19.76 11.74 2.48
CA TRP A 331 -18.81 11.75 3.57
C TRP A 331 -17.46 11.17 3.13
N ASN A 332 -16.38 11.68 3.71
CA ASN A 332 -15.04 11.14 3.52
C ASN A 332 -15.00 9.62 3.72
N TYR A 333 -15.71 9.15 4.74
CA TYR A 333 -15.90 7.74 5.06
C TYR A 333 -16.44 6.89 3.89
N ASP A 334 -17.37 7.43 3.09
CA ASP A 334 -18.00 6.71 1.97
C ASP A 334 -17.19 6.84 0.66
N VAL A 335 -16.50 7.95 0.48
CA VAL A 335 -15.92 8.33 -0.81
C VAL A 335 -14.42 8.13 -0.89
N LEU A 336 -13.67 8.47 0.16
CA LEU A 336 -12.21 8.41 0.16
C LEU A 336 -11.63 7.17 0.81
N ILE A 337 -12.38 6.52 1.73
CA ILE A 337 -11.88 5.37 2.50
C ILE A 337 -12.17 4.04 1.80
N GLY A 338 -12.19 4.03 0.51
CA GLY A 338 -12.28 2.83 -0.27
C GLY A 338 -13.72 2.43 -0.60
N GLY A 339 -14.03 2.58 -1.84
CA GLY A 339 -15.35 2.54 -2.35
C GLY A 339 -15.86 1.19 -2.79
N LEU A 340 -15.32 0.08 -2.34
CA LEU A 340 -15.91 -1.20 -2.68
C LEU A 340 -16.90 -1.62 -1.59
N TYR A 341 -17.85 -2.45 -1.98
CA TYR A 341 -18.89 -2.91 -1.07
C TYR A 341 -18.30 -3.64 0.14
N PRO A 342 -18.80 -3.42 1.36
CA PRO A 342 -18.22 -4.01 2.57
C PRO A 342 -18.13 -5.55 2.55
N ASP A 343 -19.07 -6.19 1.89
CA ASP A 343 -19.16 -7.65 1.75
C ASP A 343 -18.17 -8.24 0.72
N GLN A 344 -17.49 -7.40 -0.06
CA GLN A 344 -16.58 -7.83 -1.12
C GLN A 344 -15.10 -7.68 -0.78
N LEU A 345 -14.80 -6.98 0.27
CA LEU A 345 -13.46 -6.48 0.53
C LEU A 345 -12.41 -7.53 0.87
N PRO A 346 -12.67 -8.50 1.74
CA PRO A 346 -11.68 -9.50 2.06
C PRO A 346 -11.30 -10.34 0.85
N GLU A 347 -12.28 -10.71 0.02
CA GLU A 347 -12.04 -11.57 -1.14
C GLU A 347 -11.33 -10.84 -2.28
N TRP A 348 -11.66 -9.56 -2.47
CA TRP A 348 -11.03 -8.73 -3.50
C TRP A 348 -9.53 -8.56 -3.27
N ASP A 349 -9.11 -8.34 -2.04
CA ASP A 349 -7.72 -8.11 -1.70
C ASP A 349 -6.87 -9.37 -1.68
N TYR A 350 -7.46 -10.52 -1.32
CA TYR A 350 -6.72 -11.74 -1.04
C TYR A 350 -6.63 -12.74 -2.22
N HIS A 351 -7.45 -12.56 -3.25
CA HIS A 351 -7.53 -13.56 -4.32
C HIS A 351 -7.05 -13.04 -5.69
N LEU A 352 -6.51 -11.84 -5.75
CA LEU A 352 -6.04 -11.23 -6.99
C LEU A 352 -4.59 -11.62 -7.27
N ALA A 353 -4.35 -12.66 -8.06
CA ALA A 353 -3.02 -12.98 -8.55
C ALA A 353 -2.53 -11.87 -9.48
N ALA A 354 -1.73 -10.96 -8.96
CA ALA A 354 -1.25 -9.82 -9.71
C ALA A 354 0.26 -9.65 -9.61
N TYR A 355 0.82 -9.05 -10.64
CA TYR A 355 2.15 -8.49 -10.66
C TYR A 355 2.01 -6.98 -10.58
N THR A 356 2.87 -6.33 -9.85
CA THR A 356 2.89 -4.87 -9.81
C THR A 356 4.32 -4.35 -9.82
N LEU A 357 4.47 -3.14 -10.33
CA LEU A 357 5.70 -2.36 -10.32
C LEU A 357 5.29 -0.93 -9.96
N GLU A 358 5.80 -0.39 -8.87
CA GLU A 358 5.53 1.01 -8.56
C GLU A 358 6.83 1.77 -8.30
N LEU A 359 7.01 2.83 -9.07
CA LEU A 359 8.16 3.74 -8.99
C LEU A 359 7.67 5.19 -8.91
N ALA A 360 8.27 5.97 -8.03
CA ALA A 360 8.06 7.42 -7.93
C ALA A 360 9.17 8.17 -8.65
N ILE A 361 8.82 9.24 -9.34
CA ILE A 361 9.76 10.18 -9.97
C ILE A 361 9.36 11.61 -9.62
N PRO A 362 10.24 12.61 -9.81
CA PRO A 362 9.83 14.01 -9.71
C PRO A 362 8.66 14.31 -10.64
N VAL A 363 7.65 15.01 -10.14
CA VAL A 363 6.44 15.33 -10.92
C VAL A 363 6.75 16.11 -12.19
N THR A 364 7.83 16.88 -12.21
CA THR A 364 8.29 17.65 -13.38
C THR A 364 8.74 16.77 -14.55
N LEU A 365 9.03 15.49 -14.29
CA LEU A 365 9.42 14.51 -15.31
C LEU A 365 8.26 13.61 -15.74
N ALA A 366 7.06 13.84 -15.23
CA ALA A 366 5.88 12.99 -15.48
C ALA A 366 5.60 12.78 -16.97
N ASN A 367 5.57 13.85 -17.76
CA ASN A 367 5.27 13.76 -19.18
C ASN A 367 6.39 13.08 -19.98
N ALA A 368 7.64 13.27 -19.57
CA ALA A 368 8.77 12.56 -20.20
C ALA A 368 8.65 11.05 -19.97
N LEU A 369 8.30 10.63 -18.73
CA LEU A 369 8.08 9.23 -18.43
C LEU A 369 6.88 8.65 -19.18
N LEU A 370 5.74 9.35 -19.21
CA LEU A 370 4.56 8.90 -19.95
C LEU A 370 4.86 8.67 -21.44
N LYS A 371 5.55 9.61 -22.07
CA LYS A 371 6.00 9.48 -23.48
C LYS A 371 6.96 8.30 -23.66
N ARG A 372 7.88 8.12 -22.72
CA ARG A 372 8.83 7.00 -22.77
C ARG A 372 8.13 5.64 -22.64
N VAL A 373 7.22 5.51 -21.69
CA VAL A 373 6.42 4.31 -21.49
C VAL A 373 5.55 4.02 -22.72
N ARG A 374 4.94 5.06 -23.31
CA ARG A 374 4.19 4.92 -24.58
C ARG A 374 5.06 4.35 -25.69
N ALA A 375 6.27 4.88 -25.85
CA ALA A 375 7.20 4.40 -26.86
C ALA A 375 7.62 2.94 -26.64
N LEU A 376 7.78 2.49 -25.39
CA LEU A 376 8.05 1.10 -25.06
C LEU A 376 6.88 0.18 -25.46
N PHE A 377 5.64 0.57 -25.18
CA PHE A 377 4.45 -0.17 -25.60
C PHE A 377 4.37 -0.26 -27.13
N ASP A 378 4.56 0.87 -27.82
CA ASP A 378 4.48 0.91 -29.29
C ASP A 378 5.56 0.04 -29.95
N ALA A 379 6.78 0.03 -29.38
CA ALA A 379 7.87 -0.82 -29.86
C ALA A 379 7.57 -2.32 -29.67
N GLU A 380 6.91 -2.69 -28.58
CA GLU A 380 6.52 -4.08 -28.33
C GLU A 380 5.38 -4.53 -29.24
N LEU A 381 4.38 -3.66 -29.42
CA LEU A 381 3.27 -3.92 -30.35
C LEU A 381 3.74 -4.05 -31.80
N ALA A 382 4.75 -3.27 -32.22
CA ALA A 382 5.33 -3.34 -33.57
C ALA A 382 5.99 -4.71 -33.86
N LYS A 383 6.35 -5.48 -32.83
CA LYS A 383 6.83 -6.86 -32.99
C LYS A 383 5.70 -7.87 -33.20
N GLY A 384 4.44 -7.43 -33.21
CA GLY A 384 3.27 -8.30 -33.33
C GLY A 384 2.88 -8.99 -32.01
N ILE A 385 3.43 -8.56 -30.88
CA ILE A 385 3.14 -9.12 -29.56
C ILE A 385 1.82 -8.55 -29.05
N VAL A 386 0.90 -9.43 -28.68
CA VAL A 386 -0.34 -9.01 -28.03
C VAL A 386 -0.04 -8.67 -26.59
N MET A 387 -0.12 -7.37 -26.25
CA MET A 387 0.01 -6.91 -24.89
C MET A 387 -1.34 -6.99 -24.17
N THR A 388 -1.34 -7.65 -23.04
CA THR A 388 -2.45 -7.64 -22.09
C THR A 388 -2.03 -6.85 -20.84
N ALA A 389 -2.13 -7.39 -19.69
CA ALA A 389 -1.55 -6.83 -18.48
C ALA A 389 -1.75 -5.30 -18.35
N THR A 390 -0.74 -4.55 -17.97
CA THR A 390 -0.83 -3.10 -17.74
C THR A 390 -1.33 -2.30 -18.93
N TYR A 391 -1.04 -2.76 -20.14
CA TYR A 391 -1.48 -2.09 -21.37
C TYR A 391 -3.02 -2.01 -21.45
N ARG A 392 -3.72 -3.02 -20.93
CA ARG A 392 -5.19 -3.11 -20.92
C ARG A 392 -5.81 -2.84 -19.55
N SER A 393 -5.19 -3.31 -18.47
CA SER A 393 -5.71 -3.10 -17.11
C SER A 393 -5.50 -1.68 -16.58
N GLY A 394 -4.70 -0.90 -17.29
CA GLY A 394 -4.44 0.50 -17.01
C GLY A 394 -3.35 0.72 -15.96
N ILE A 395 -2.73 1.88 -16.02
CA ILE A 395 -1.65 2.32 -15.13
C ILE A 395 -2.24 3.28 -14.09
N ASN A 396 -2.12 2.94 -12.82
CA ASN A 396 -2.52 3.83 -11.74
C ASN A 396 -1.46 4.92 -11.56
N ILE A 397 -1.91 6.16 -11.41
CA ILE A 397 -1.04 7.31 -11.21
C ILE A 397 -1.46 8.01 -9.93
N LYS A 398 -0.49 8.27 -9.06
CA LYS A 398 -0.71 8.95 -7.80
C LYS A 398 0.27 10.11 -7.68
N PHE A 399 -0.07 11.08 -6.84
CA PHE A 399 0.78 12.24 -6.58
C PHE A 399 1.25 12.23 -5.13
N GLY A 400 2.47 12.69 -4.91
CA GLY A 400 3.06 12.79 -3.58
C GLY A 400 3.64 14.15 -3.31
N ARG A 401 3.16 14.84 -2.28
CA ARG A 401 3.89 15.97 -1.73
C ARG A 401 5.16 15.46 -1.04
N PRO A 402 6.29 16.16 -1.16
CA PRO A 402 7.53 15.77 -0.48
C PRO A 402 7.32 15.55 1.01
N TYR A 403 7.89 14.49 1.53
CA TYR A 403 7.86 14.14 2.94
C TYR A 403 9.28 13.82 3.42
N ASN A 404 9.65 14.31 4.59
CA ASN A 404 10.96 14.10 5.16
C ASN A 404 10.98 12.81 5.98
N ASP A 405 11.57 11.77 5.41
CA ASP A 405 11.92 10.50 6.05
C ASP A 405 13.21 9.95 5.42
N LEU A 406 13.73 8.83 5.88
CA LEU A 406 15.00 8.31 5.33
C LEU A 406 14.79 7.40 4.12
N LEU A 407 13.70 6.62 4.08
CA LEU A 407 13.50 5.57 3.06
C LEU A 407 12.22 5.72 2.24
N GLY A 408 11.41 6.73 2.50
CA GLY A 408 10.12 6.91 1.83
C GLY A 408 10.23 7.17 0.34
N GLN A 409 9.18 6.81 -0.36
CA GLN A 409 9.12 6.91 -1.82
C GLN A 409 9.04 8.35 -2.34
N VAL A 410 8.50 9.28 -1.55
CA VAL A 410 8.32 10.69 -1.94
C VAL A 410 9.33 11.63 -1.30
N HIS A 411 10.43 11.11 -0.81
CA HIS A 411 11.51 11.91 -0.27
C HIS A 411 12.27 12.63 -1.38
N PRO A 412 12.61 13.93 -1.23
CA PRO A 412 13.42 14.65 -2.20
C PRO A 412 14.81 14.02 -2.32
N ALA A 413 15.17 13.56 -3.52
CA ALA A 413 16.46 12.93 -3.80
C ALA A 413 17.42 13.91 -4.51
N PRO A 414 18.75 13.82 -4.29
CA PRO A 414 19.73 14.63 -4.99
C PRO A 414 19.69 14.44 -6.51
N GLY A 415 20.08 15.48 -7.23
CA GLY A 415 20.22 15.40 -8.69
C GLY A 415 18.93 15.60 -9.49
N ALA A 416 17.79 15.80 -8.82
CA ALA A 416 16.52 16.12 -9.46
C ALA A 416 15.69 17.08 -8.61
N ASP A 417 14.80 17.86 -9.24
CA ASP A 417 13.92 18.78 -8.55
C ASP A 417 12.64 18.05 -8.10
N TRP A 418 12.61 17.63 -6.84
CA TRP A 418 11.44 17.04 -6.18
C TRP A 418 10.60 18.08 -5.44
N SER A 419 10.98 19.35 -5.44
CA SER A 419 10.31 20.41 -4.65
C SER A 419 8.82 20.58 -5.00
N LYS A 420 8.44 20.27 -6.24
CA LYS A 420 7.04 20.30 -6.71
C LYS A 420 6.26 19.02 -6.39
N GLY A 421 6.90 18.03 -5.83
CA GLY A 421 6.31 16.74 -5.52
C GLY A 421 6.79 15.61 -6.40
N ALA A 422 6.29 14.42 -6.08
CA ALA A 422 6.51 13.20 -6.82
C ALA A 422 5.23 12.76 -7.55
N ILE A 423 5.42 11.98 -8.60
CA ILE A 423 4.38 11.19 -9.25
C ILE A 423 4.75 9.72 -9.17
N MET A 424 3.83 8.89 -8.70
CA MET A 424 3.99 7.46 -8.56
C MET A 424 3.22 6.76 -9.68
N PHE A 425 3.93 5.90 -10.40
CA PHE A 425 3.36 5.06 -11.45
C PHE A 425 3.29 3.63 -10.96
N ASP A 426 2.08 3.12 -10.80
CA ASP A 426 1.78 1.76 -10.43
C ASP A 426 1.27 1.01 -11.67
N PHE A 427 2.02 0.00 -12.09
CA PHE A 427 1.79 -0.81 -13.28
C PHE A 427 1.23 -2.17 -12.89
N PRO A 428 -0.06 -2.29 -12.53
CA PRO A 428 -0.63 -3.56 -12.17
C PRO A 428 -0.79 -4.46 -13.39
N ALA A 429 -0.54 -5.74 -13.21
CA ALA A 429 -0.77 -6.77 -14.21
C ALA A 429 -1.37 -7.99 -13.53
N PHE A 430 -2.33 -8.64 -14.16
CA PHE A 430 -2.82 -9.91 -13.67
C PHE A 430 -1.85 -11.01 -14.07
N ARG A 431 -1.40 -11.78 -13.09
CA ARG A 431 -0.52 -12.92 -13.30
C ARG A 431 -1.38 -14.15 -13.58
N PRO A 432 -1.19 -14.86 -14.70
CA PRO A 432 -1.89 -16.11 -14.91
C PRO A 432 -1.45 -17.13 -13.85
N THR A 433 -2.41 -17.75 -13.20
CA THR A 433 -2.16 -18.92 -12.38
C THR A 433 -1.91 -20.12 -13.32
N VAL A 434 -0.97 -20.96 -12.95
CA VAL A 434 -0.51 -22.19 -13.58
C VAL A 434 -1.05 -22.51 -14.99
N GLY A 435 -0.20 -22.44 -15.99
CA GLY A 435 -0.41 -23.04 -17.31
C GLY A 435 -0.68 -22.08 -18.48
N ASP A 436 -0.95 -20.81 -18.22
CA ASP A 436 -1.19 -19.82 -19.29
C ASP A 436 -0.05 -18.78 -19.39
N ASN A 437 1.11 -19.24 -19.83
CA ASN A 437 2.29 -18.41 -20.07
C ASN A 437 2.14 -17.39 -21.21
N LEU A 438 0.99 -17.34 -21.87
CA LEU A 438 0.87 -16.65 -23.16
C LEU A 438 0.63 -15.14 -23.04
N ARG A 439 0.50 -14.57 -21.80
CA ARG A 439 -0.03 -13.21 -21.71
C ARG A 439 0.60 -12.27 -20.73
N PHE A 440 1.31 -12.78 -19.76
CA PHE A 440 2.16 -11.96 -18.94
C PHE A 440 3.53 -11.88 -19.57
N ASN A 441 3.78 -10.80 -20.31
CA ASN A 441 5.11 -10.56 -20.88
C ASN A 441 6.06 -10.07 -19.78
N GLU A 442 6.48 -10.97 -18.90
CA GLU A 442 7.41 -10.66 -17.80
C GLU A 442 8.72 -10.01 -18.29
N PRO A 443 9.34 -10.44 -19.41
CA PRO A 443 10.50 -9.76 -19.97
C PRO A 443 10.24 -8.29 -20.32
N PHE A 444 9.05 -7.95 -20.80
CA PHE A 444 8.69 -6.57 -21.06
C PHE A 444 8.61 -5.74 -19.77
N TYR A 445 7.99 -6.30 -18.71
CA TYR A 445 7.92 -5.63 -17.41
C TYR A 445 9.29 -5.40 -16.80
N HIS A 446 10.15 -6.38 -16.89
CA HIS A 446 11.53 -6.25 -16.45
C HIS A 446 12.26 -5.15 -17.22
N ASN A 447 12.12 -5.12 -18.56
CA ASN A 447 12.67 -4.07 -19.40
C ASN A 447 12.09 -2.69 -19.08
N LEU A 448 10.78 -2.60 -18.83
CA LEU A 448 10.11 -1.37 -18.42
C LEU A 448 10.71 -0.83 -17.11
N ALA A 449 10.79 -1.67 -16.08
CA ALA A 449 11.38 -1.30 -14.80
C ALA A 449 12.83 -0.83 -14.94
N THR A 450 13.66 -1.64 -15.62
CA THR A 450 15.09 -1.33 -15.84
C THR A 450 15.25 -0.03 -16.63
N THR A 451 14.42 0.23 -17.63
CA THR A 451 14.44 1.47 -18.40
C THR A 451 14.13 2.68 -17.51
N ILE A 452 13.07 2.60 -16.71
CA ILE A 452 12.70 3.71 -15.82
C ILE A 452 13.82 3.98 -14.80
N ILE A 453 14.36 2.93 -14.18
CA ILE A 453 15.42 3.04 -13.16
C ILE A 453 16.70 3.65 -13.73
N ASN A 454 17.00 3.39 -15.00
CA ASN A 454 18.22 3.90 -15.62
C ASN A 454 18.08 5.30 -16.22
N GLU A 455 16.90 5.64 -16.71
CA GLU A 455 16.66 6.91 -17.43
C GLU A 455 16.09 8.02 -16.53
N PHE A 456 15.51 7.66 -15.38
CA PHE A 456 14.84 8.62 -14.49
C PHE A 456 15.35 8.51 -13.05
N PRO A 457 15.44 9.64 -12.31
CA PRO A 457 15.68 9.63 -10.88
C PRO A 457 14.43 9.09 -10.18
N CYS A 458 14.39 7.80 -9.87
CA CYS A 458 13.21 7.16 -9.31
C CYS A 458 13.47 6.54 -7.94
N ARG A 459 12.40 6.39 -7.14
CA ARG A 459 12.40 5.68 -5.85
C ARG A 459 11.34 4.57 -5.87
N PRO A 460 11.66 3.37 -5.35
CA PRO A 460 10.74 2.25 -5.39
C PRO A 460 9.71 2.31 -4.26
N HIS A 461 8.54 1.72 -4.51
CA HIS A 461 7.62 1.34 -3.46
C HIS A 461 8.06 -0.01 -2.88
N TRP A 462 8.20 -0.11 -1.56
CA TRP A 462 8.83 -1.26 -0.91
C TRP A 462 8.02 -2.56 -1.00
N THR A 463 6.69 -2.49 -1.12
CA THR A 463 5.82 -3.67 -1.16
C THR A 463 5.37 -4.07 -2.55
N LYS A 464 5.68 -3.27 -3.58
CA LYS A 464 5.12 -3.44 -4.93
C LYS A 464 6.16 -3.74 -6.00
N ASN A 465 7.36 -4.07 -5.60
CA ASN A 465 8.46 -4.33 -6.53
C ASN A 465 9.14 -5.67 -6.22
N THR A 466 9.58 -6.36 -7.27
CA THR A 466 10.36 -7.59 -7.12
C THR A 466 11.71 -7.33 -6.48
N ARG A 467 12.35 -8.36 -5.93
CA ARG A 467 13.72 -8.28 -5.39
C ARG A 467 14.70 -7.65 -6.39
N ASP A 468 14.60 -8.02 -7.67
CA ASP A 468 15.46 -7.50 -8.73
C ASP A 468 15.25 -5.99 -8.96
N VAL A 469 13.99 -5.54 -9.03
CA VAL A 469 13.68 -4.11 -9.17
C VAL A 469 14.18 -3.32 -7.97
N LEU A 470 14.01 -3.82 -6.76
CA LEU A 470 14.53 -3.18 -5.56
C LEU A 470 16.05 -3.10 -5.58
N THR A 471 16.74 -4.20 -5.92
CA THR A 471 18.21 -4.22 -6.02
C THR A 471 18.73 -3.21 -7.03
N GLN A 472 18.08 -3.09 -8.19
CA GLN A 472 18.44 -2.09 -9.19
C GLN A 472 18.17 -0.65 -8.72
N SER A 473 17.17 -0.44 -7.86
CA SER A 473 16.74 0.88 -7.39
C SER A 473 17.59 1.44 -6.25
N VAL A 474 18.36 0.61 -5.54
CA VAL A 474 19.19 1.02 -4.39
C VAL A 474 20.16 2.15 -4.76
N LYS A 475 20.69 2.15 -5.98
CA LYS A 475 21.58 3.21 -6.47
C LYS A 475 20.96 4.61 -6.47
N ASN A 476 19.63 4.69 -6.43
CA ASN A 476 18.86 5.95 -6.40
C ASN A 476 18.52 6.41 -4.97
N LEU A 477 18.94 5.65 -3.95
CA LEU A 477 18.81 6.06 -2.55
C LEU A 477 20.06 6.87 -2.14
N GLU A 478 19.86 7.85 -1.27
CA GLU A 478 20.97 8.65 -0.78
C GLU A 478 21.84 7.86 0.19
N PRO A 479 23.16 7.81 -0.03
CA PRO A 479 24.08 7.11 0.87
C PRO A 479 24.02 7.63 2.32
N ASP A 480 23.82 8.94 2.51
CA ASP A 480 23.67 9.55 3.84
C ASP A 480 22.42 9.02 4.56
N HIS A 481 21.29 8.94 3.87
CA HIS A 481 20.04 8.40 4.44
C HIS A 481 20.16 6.92 4.81
N LEU A 482 20.83 6.15 3.96
CA LEU A 482 21.10 4.74 4.28
C LEU A 482 22.00 4.60 5.51
N ALA A 483 23.05 5.44 5.61
CA ALA A 483 23.97 5.42 6.76
C ALA A 483 23.25 5.83 8.06
N ARG A 484 22.43 6.87 8.03
CA ARG A 484 21.61 7.32 9.18
C ARG A 484 20.59 6.26 9.58
N PHE A 485 19.88 5.68 8.61
CA PHE A 485 18.94 4.59 8.88
C PHE A 485 19.64 3.39 9.51
N LYS A 486 20.81 3.01 8.99
CA LYS A 486 21.61 1.91 9.55
C LYS A 486 22.01 2.18 10.99
N ALA A 487 22.44 3.40 11.33
CA ALA A 487 22.79 3.77 12.69
C ALA A 487 21.58 3.66 13.66
N VAL A 488 20.39 4.10 13.24
CA VAL A 488 19.17 3.94 14.03
C VAL A 488 18.82 2.46 14.17
N ARG A 489 18.89 1.69 13.08
CA ARG A 489 18.63 0.25 13.10
C ARG A 489 19.57 -0.48 14.07
N GLU A 490 20.88 -0.20 14.07
CA GLU A 490 21.84 -0.79 14.99
C GLU A 490 21.56 -0.43 16.45
N LYS A 491 21.01 0.78 16.70
CA LYS A 491 20.56 1.21 18.03
C LYS A 491 19.34 0.41 18.51
N PHE A 492 18.33 0.22 17.62
CA PHE A 492 17.07 -0.44 17.97
C PHE A 492 17.19 -1.97 17.97
N ASP A 493 17.98 -2.54 17.08
CA ASP A 493 18.16 -3.98 16.95
C ASP A 493 19.65 -4.37 16.83
N PRO A 494 20.42 -4.23 17.92
CA PRO A 494 21.87 -4.52 17.88
C PRO A 494 22.20 -5.98 17.57
N LYS A 495 21.26 -6.90 17.78
CA LYS A 495 21.42 -8.33 17.49
C LYS A 495 21.00 -8.70 16.05
N GLY A 496 20.24 -7.87 15.38
CA GLY A 496 19.74 -8.15 14.03
C GLY A 496 18.65 -9.21 13.97
N ILE A 497 17.79 -9.28 15.00
CA ILE A 497 16.68 -10.24 14.99
C ILE A 497 15.54 -9.84 14.03
N PHE A 498 15.44 -8.55 13.63
CA PHE A 498 14.41 -8.08 12.70
C PHE A 498 14.88 -8.07 11.25
N LYS A 499 15.79 -8.97 10.88
CA LYS A 499 16.31 -9.06 9.51
C LYS A 499 15.26 -9.44 8.48
N SER A 500 15.46 -8.94 7.26
CA SER A 500 14.60 -9.23 6.10
C SER A 500 15.37 -9.08 4.80
N ILE A 501 14.81 -9.67 3.74
CA ILE A 501 15.34 -9.56 2.38
C ILE A 501 15.51 -8.11 1.95
N VAL A 502 14.54 -7.23 2.25
CA VAL A 502 14.65 -5.81 1.91
C VAL A 502 15.80 -5.15 2.67
N GLY A 503 16.02 -5.51 3.94
CA GLY A 503 17.16 -5.01 4.73
C GLY A 503 18.51 -5.41 4.15
N GLU A 504 18.62 -6.62 3.65
CA GLU A 504 19.82 -7.12 2.94
C GLU A 504 20.04 -6.38 1.61
N ILE A 505 18.96 -6.22 0.80
CA ILE A 505 19.02 -5.50 -0.48
C ILE A 505 19.52 -4.07 -0.32
N ILE A 506 19.08 -3.34 0.70
CA ILE A 506 19.52 -1.97 0.95
C ILE A 506 20.82 -1.85 1.74
N GLY A 507 21.40 -2.97 2.17
CA GLY A 507 22.71 -3.04 2.82
C GLY A 507 22.77 -2.49 4.25
N VAL A 508 21.66 -2.56 4.98
CA VAL A 508 21.58 -2.09 6.38
C VAL A 508 21.58 -3.25 7.40
N MET A 509 21.66 -4.49 6.91
CA MET A 509 21.71 -5.70 7.72
C MET A 509 23.15 -6.18 7.87
#